data_98f64974ff70a4dfd4aa273fac2cc13c
#
_entry.id   98f64974ff70a4dfd4aa273fac2cc13c
#
_cell.length_a   1.000
_cell.length_b   1.000
_cell.length_c   1.000
_cell.angle_alpha   90.00
_cell.angle_beta   90.00
_cell.angle_gamma   90.00
#
_symmetry.space_group_name_H-M   'P 1'
#
loop_
_entity.id
_entity.type
_entity.pdbx_description
1 polymer ?
#
loop_
_entity_poly.entity_id
_entity_poly.type
_entity_poly.pdbx_seq_one_letter_code
_entity_poly.pdbx_strand_id
1 'polypeptide(L)'
;MNKVHEIFPLIVYQGSIDCHEEFKENNLDSLRDYWFNGYENESPEYSGRIFAHLNHNYKIFFDSLKKNLDEYLQHLNVNHNLINYHIVKTWVGYHKDDDTPSIPSHFHNESNISFVYYLKTD
;
A
#
# COMPACT_ATOMS: atom_id res chain seq x y z
N MET A 1 -24.42 29.23 21.88
CA MET A 1 -23.57 29.07 20.69
C MET A 1 -23.26 27.58 20.52
N ASN A 2 -23.62 27.05 19.38
CA ASN A 2 -23.33 25.66 19.09
C ASN A 2 -21.86 25.50 18.69
N LYS A 3 -21.15 24.56 19.28
CA LYS A 3 -19.80 24.18 18.88
C LYS A 3 -19.85 22.87 18.13
N VAL A 4 -19.19 22.81 16.98
CA VAL A 4 -18.92 21.56 16.27
C VAL A 4 -17.63 20.99 16.82
N HIS A 5 -17.66 19.78 17.29
CA HIS A 5 -16.50 19.04 17.73
C HIS A 5 -16.24 17.91 16.74
N GLU A 6 -15.08 17.91 16.12
CA GLU A 6 -14.58 16.77 15.36
C GLU A 6 -14.00 15.77 16.37
N ILE A 7 -14.78 14.74 16.68
CA ILE A 7 -14.38 13.77 17.72
C ILE A 7 -13.40 12.74 17.16
N PHE A 8 -13.49 12.45 15.86
CA PHE A 8 -12.63 11.49 15.17
C PHE A 8 -12.10 12.07 13.85
N PRO A 9 -11.07 12.95 13.90
CA PRO A 9 -10.50 13.44 12.67
C PRO A 9 -9.85 12.30 11.89
N LEU A 10 -10.15 12.22 10.59
CA LEU A 10 -9.45 11.31 9.69
C LEU A 10 -8.05 11.90 9.42
N ILE A 11 -7.03 11.22 9.90
CA ILE A 11 -5.64 11.62 9.66
C ILE A 11 -5.12 10.82 8.47
N VAL A 12 -4.69 11.53 7.44
CA VAL A 12 -4.07 10.96 6.25
C VAL A 12 -2.64 11.47 6.15
N TYR A 13 -1.70 10.55 6.03
CA TYR A 13 -0.30 10.85 5.75
C TYR A 13 -0.05 10.71 4.25
N GLN A 14 0.63 11.67 3.68
CA GLN A 14 1.11 11.61 2.31
C GLN A 14 2.63 11.81 2.32
N GLY A 15 3.35 10.88 1.73
CA GLY A 15 4.79 10.90 1.64
C GLY A 15 5.30 10.41 0.29
N SER A 16 6.60 10.38 0.14
CA SER A 16 7.30 9.89 -1.04
C SER A 16 8.14 8.67 -0.71
N ILE A 17 8.34 7.81 -1.68
CA ILE A 17 9.29 6.69 -1.61
C ILE A 17 10.62 7.14 -2.22
N ASP A 18 11.69 7.11 -1.42
CA ASP A 18 13.01 7.59 -1.84
C ASP A 18 13.56 6.86 -3.07
N CYS A 19 13.24 5.56 -3.19
CA CYS A 19 13.71 4.72 -4.28
C CYS A 19 12.73 4.64 -5.48
N HIS A 20 11.81 5.60 -5.63
CA HIS A 20 10.72 5.53 -6.61
C HIS A 20 11.20 5.22 -8.03
N GLU A 21 12.12 6.01 -8.55
CA GLU A 21 12.58 5.85 -9.95
C GLU A 21 13.34 4.53 -10.15
N GLU A 22 14.25 4.20 -9.25
CA GLU A 22 14.97 2.93 -9.29
C GLU A 22 14.04 1.73 -9.19
N PHE A 23 13.10 1.77 -8.26
CA PHE A 23 12.13 0.70 -8.08
C PHE A 23 11.24 0.54 -9.32
N LYS A 24 10.78 1.63 -9.89
CA LYS A 24 9.97 1.66 -11.10
C LYS A 24 10.72 1.09 -12.30
N GLU A 25 11.94 1.55 -12.57
CA GLU A 25 12.76 1.06 -13.67
C GLU A 25 12.99 -0.45 -13.59
N ASN A 26 13.25 -0.96 -12.41
CA ASN A 26 13.57 -2.37 -12.20
C ASN A 26 12.36 -3.29 -12.15
N ASN A 27 11.18 -2.78 -11.79
CA ASN A 27 10.05 -3.64 -11.43
C ASN A 27 8.75 -3.37 -12.18
N LEU A 28 8.62 -2.27 -12.92
CA LEU A 28 7.34 -1.92 -13.56
C LEU A 28 6.81 -3.02 -14.46
N ASP A 29 7.65 -3.59 -15.31
CA ASP A 29 7.23 -4.63 -16.24
C ASP A 29 6.89 -5.94 -15.54
N SER A 30 7.66 -6.33 -14.53
CA SER A 30 7.38 -7.54 -13.76
C SER A 30 6.10 -7.40 -12.93
N LEU A 31 5.82 -6.23 -12.39
CA LEU A 31 4.58 -5.95 -11.65
C LEU A 31 3.36 -5.92 -12.57
N ARG A 32 3.53 -5.38 -13.78
CA ARG A 32 2.49 -5.42 -14.81
C ARG A 32 2.19 -6.85 -15.26
N ASP A 33 3.23 -7.63 -15.53
CA ASP A 33 3.11 -9.03 -15.89
C ASP A 33 2.47 -9.84 -14.76
N TYR A 34 2.85 -9.59 -13.54
CA TYR A 34 2.24 -10.18 -12.35
C TYR A 34 0.73 -9.89 -12.27
N TRP A 35 0.30 -8.68 -12.55
CA TRP A 35 -1.12 -8.33 -12.64
C TRP A 35 -1.84 -9.13 -13.73
N PHE A 36 -1.31 -9.16 -14.95
CA PHE A 36 -1.97 -9.77 -16.08
C PHE A 36 -1.95 -11.29 -16.09
N ASN A 37 -0.83 -11.89 -15.69
CA ASN A 37 -0.61 -13.34 -15.84
C ASN A 37 -0.70 -14.09 -14.51
N GLY A 38 -0.46 -13.45 -13.41
CA GLY A 38 -0.52 -14.06 -12.08
C GLY A 38 -1.94 -14.32 -11.55
N TYR A 39 -2.94 -13.70 -12.17
CA TYR A 39 -4.32 -13.73 -11.67
C TYR A 39 -5.20 -14.82 -12.26
N GLU A 40 -4.85 -15.38 -13.42
CA GLU A 40 -5.74 -16.28 -14.14
C GLU A 40 -5.91 -17.66 -13.49
N ASN A 41 -4.94 -18.10 -12.68
CA ASN A 41 -4.88 -19.46 -12.18
C ASN A 41 -4.92 -19.61 -10.65
N GLU A 42 -5.13 -18.52 -9.92
CA GLU A 42 -5.08 -18.55 -8.46
C GLU A 42 -6.35 -17.99 -7.82
N SER A 43 -6.81 -18.66 -6.76
CA SER A 43 -7.88 -18.11 -5.94
C SER A 43 -7.46 -16.75 -5.35
N PRO A 44 -8.32 -15.72 -5.42
CA PRO A 44 -8.03 -14.40 -4.86
C PRO A 44 -7.59 -14.41 -3.40
N GLU A 45 -8.03 -15.41 -2.66
CA GLU A 45 -7.84 -15.50 -1.21
C GLU A 45 -6.51 -16.13 -0.80
N TYR A 46 -5.87 -16.93 -1.68
CA TYR A 46 -4.69 -17.72 -1.34
C TYR A 46 -3.52 -17.51 -2.31
N SER A 47 -3.63 -16.55 -3.19
CA SER A 47 -2.59 -16.32 -4.19
C SER A 47 -1.44 -15.50 -3.61
N GLY A 48 -0.24 -15.72 -4.11
CA GLY A 48 0.92 -14.86 -3.84
C GLY A 48 0.71 -13.37 -4.15
N ARG A 49 -0.40 -13.02 -4.78
CA ARG A 49 -0.85 -11.66 -5.07
C ARG A 49 -0.98 -10.78 -3.84
N ILE A 50 -1.41 -11.36 -2.72
CA ILE A 50 -1.62 -10.62 -1.48
C ILE A 50 -0.38 -10.58 -0.61
N PHE A 51 0.74 -11.09 -1.11
CA PHE A 51 2.00 -11.18 -0.39
C PHE A 51 3.18 -10.60 -1.18
N ALA A 52 2.94 -9.53 -1.92
CA ALA A 52 4.02 -8.85 -2.67
C ALA A 52 5.19 -8.44 -1.76
N HIS A 53 4.92 -8.13 -0.51
CA HIS A 53 5.95 -7.79 0.48
C HIS A 53 6.92 -8.92 0.82
N LEU A 54 6.58 -10.16 0.49
CA LEU A 54 7.49 -11.31 0.68
C LEU A 54 8.47 -11.50 -0.48
N ASN A 55 8.27 -10.81 -1.59
CA ASN A 55 9.19 -10.83 -2.71
C ASN A 55 10.44 -10.01 -2.39
N HIS A 56 11.60 -10.68 -2.34
CA HIS A 56 12.87 -10.02 -2.02
C HIS A 56 13.28 -8.94 -3.02
N ASN A 57 12.81 -8.99 -4.26
CA ASN A 57 13.05 -7.95 -5.27
C ASN A 57 12.38 -6.62 -4.90
N TYR A 58 11.39 -6.63 -4.01
CA TYR A 58 10.68 -5.45 -3.57
C TYR A 58 11.16 -4.93 -2.21
N LYS A 59 12.18 -5.53 -1.65
CA LYS A 59 12.71 -5.16 -0.34
C LYS A 59 13.05 -3.68 -0.22
N ILE A 60 13.69 -3.12 -1.24
CA ILE A 60 14.07 -1.70 -1.25
C ILE A 60 12.84 -0.78 -1.09
N PHE A 61 11.74 -1.14 -1.73
CA PHE A 61 10.47 -0.42 -1.59
C PHE A 61 9.94 -0.50 -0.16
N PHE A 62 9.86 -1.68 0.41
CA PHE A 62 9.32 -1.88 1.76
C PHE A 62 10.21 -1.28 2.85
N ASP A 63 11.52 -1.26 2.67
CA ASP A 63 12.45 -0.56 3.56
C ASP A 63 12.22 0.97 3.53
N SER A 64 11.93 1.52 2.36
CA SER A 64 11.58 2.94 2.21
C SER A 64 10.19 3.25 2.77
N LEU A 65 9.22 2.37 2.53
CA LEU A 65 7.88 2.47 3.10
C LEU A 65 7.92 2.49 4.63
N LYS A 66 8.80 1.71 5.24
CA LYS A 66 8.95 1.68 6.70
C LYS A 66 9.24 3.05 7.28
N LYS A 67 10.07 3.86 6.65
CA LYS A 67 10.36 5.23 7.08
C LYS A 67 9.08 6.09 7.10
N ASN A 68 8.27 5.98 6.07
CA ASN A 68 6.99 6.70 5.99
C ASN A 68 6.03 6.25 7.09
N LEU A 69 5.99 4.96 7.39
CA LEU A 69 5.17 4.42 8.48
C LEU A 69 5.63 4.94 9.85
N ASP A 70 6.93 4.96 10.09
CA ASP A 70 7.50 5.48 11.33
C ASP A 70 7.15 6.97 11.53
N GLU A 71 7.25 7.79 10.47
CA GLU A 71 6.82 9.19 10.51
C GLU A 71 5.32 9.33 10.78
N TYR A 72 4.50 8.54 10.11
CA TYR A 72 3.07 8.54 10.33
C TYR A 72 2.69 8.20 11.78
N LEU A 73 3.32 7.17 12.34
CA LEU A 73 3.12 6.79 13.73
C LEU A 73 3.55 7.89 14.70
N GLN A 74 4.62 8.60 14.41
CA GLN A 74 5.05 9.77 15.20
C GLN A 74 3.99 10.88 15.17
N HIS A 75 3.40 11.17 14.00
CA HIS A 75 2.30 12.14 13.89
C HIS A 75 1.06 11.73 14.67
N LEU A 76 0.84 10.43 14.82
CA LEU A 76 -0.24 9.89 15.65
C LEU A 76 0.11 9.82 17.14
N ASN A 77 1.28 10.32 17.54
CA ASN A 77 1.82 10.20 18.91
C ASN A 77 1.99 8.74 19.36
N VAL A 78 2.24 7.84 18.44
CA VAL A 78 2.55 6.44 18.72
C VAL A 78 4.06 6.26 18.74
N ASN A 79 4.58 5.73 19.83
CA ASN A 79 6.00 5.40 19.92
C ASN A 79 6.26 4.09 19.18
N HIS A 80 6.72 4.21 17.92
CA HIS A 80 7.00 3.07 17.05
C HIS A 80 8.09 2.12 17.58
N ASN A 81 8.93 2.58 18.53
CA ASN A 81 9.94 1.73 19.14
C ASN A 81 9.36 0.75 20.18
N LEU A 82 8.13 0.99 20.63
CA LEU A 82 7.44 0.15 21.60
C LEU A 82 6.45 -0.83 21.00
N ILE A 83 6.26 -0.79 19.67
CA ILE A 83 5.33 -1.65 18.96
C ILE A 83 6.05 -2.45 17.88
N ASN A 84 5.63 -3.68 17.70
CA ASN A 84 5.97 -4.47 16.52
C ASN A 84 4.79 -4.39 15.56
N TYR A 85 5.04 -3.92 14.34
CA TYR A 85 4.06 -3.96 13.28
C TYR A 85 4.57 -4.82 12.13
N HIS A 86 3.64 -5.42 11.42
CA HIS A 86 3.94 -6.24 10.26
C HIS A 86 2.90 -6.00 9.17
N ILE A 87 3.30 -6.29 7.96
CA ILE A 87 2.41 -6.19 6.80
C ILE A 87 1.57 -7.47 6.74
N VAL A 88 0.26 -7.29 6.72
CA VAL A 88 -0.69 -8.40 6.63
C VAL A 88 -0.91 -8.81 5.17
N LYS A 89 -1.13 -7.83 4.30
CA LYS A 89 -1.41 -8.03 2.88
C LYS A 89 -0.81 -6.91 2.05
N THR A 90 -0.32 -7.26 0.87
CA THR A 90 0.04 -6.30 -0.18
C THR A 90 -0.28 -6.89 -1.54
N TRP A 91 -0.82 -6.11 -2.42
CA TRP A 91 -1.10 -6.53 -3.78
C TRP A 91 -0.83 -5.41 -4.77
N VAL A 92 -0.77 -5.78 -6.03
CA VAL A 92 -0.61 -4.87 -7.15
C VAL A 92 -1.97 -4.65 -7.79
N GLY A 93 -2.31 -3.42 -8.09
CA GLY A 93 -3.46 -3.05 -8.89
C GLY A 93 -3.01 -2.35 -10.18
N TYR A 94 -3.64 -2.68 -11.27
CA TYR A 94 -3.46 -2.00 -12.54
C TYR A 94 -4.83 -1.52 -13.03
N HIS A 95 -4.93 -0.23 -13.24
CA HIS A 95 -6.12 0.39 -13.83
C HIS A 95 -5.74 0.95 -15.19
N LYS A 96 -6.43 0.49 -16.21
CA LYS A 96 -6.27 0.96 -17.57
C LYS A 96 -7.53 1.71 -17.94
N ASP A 97 -7.40 2.98 -18.24
CA ASP A 97 -8.44 3.85 -18.79
C ASP A 97 -9.92 3.51 -18.44
N ASP A 98 -10.86 4.05 -19.16
CA ASP A 98 -12.30 4.01 -18.90
C ASP A 98 -12.96 2.62 -18.82
N ASP A 99 -12.28 1.57 -19.27
CA ASP A 99 -12.82 0.20 -19.29
C ASP A 99 -12.60 -0.58 -17.99
N THR A 100 -11.83 -0.03 -17.03
CA THR A 100 -11.58 -0.70 -15.77
C THR A 100 -12.70 -0.36 -14.78
N PRO A 101 -13.42 -1.34 -14.24
CA PRO A 101 -14.45 -1.07 -13.25
C PRO A 101 -13.83 -0.40 -12.01
N SER A 102 -14.52 0.60 -11.49
CA SER A 102 -14.10 1.26 -10.26
C SER A 102 -14.07 0.27 -9.10
N ILE A 103 -13.07 0.40 -8.25
CA ILE A 103 -13.03 -0.37 -7.00
C ILE A 103 -14.18 0.11 -6.11
N PRO A 104 -15.12 -0.79 -5.71
CA PRO A 104 -16.20 -0.39 -4.84
C PRO A 104 -15.67 0.03 -3.46
N SER A 105 -16.45 0.84 -2.77
CA SER A 105 -16.14 1.20 -1.39
C SER A 105 -16.01 -0.07 -0.54
N HIS A 106 -14.93 -0.19 0.18
CA HIS A 106 -14.63 -1.34 1.02
C HIS A 106 -13.78 -0.91 2.22
N PHE A 107 -13.55 -1.85 3.13
CA PHE A 107 -12.73 -1.62 4.31
C PHE A 107 -11.84 -2.84 4.60
N HIS A 108 -10.78 -2.62 5.36
CA HIS A 108 -9.80 -3.62 5.71
C HIS A 108 -9.88 -3.96 7.19
N ASN A 109 -10.69 -4.95 7.53
CA ASN A 109 -10.98 -5.35 8.92
C ASN A 109 -9.76 -5.80 9.71
N GLU A 110 -8.74 -6.30 9.02
CA GLU A 110 -7.57 -6.92 9.64
C GLU A 110 -6.39 -5.96 9.79
N SER A 111 -6.55 -4.70 9.36
CA SER A 111 -5.46 -3.73 9.29
C SER A 111 -5.75 -2.49 10.11
N ASN A 112 -4.79 -2.06 10.90
CA ASN A 112 -4.85 -0.79 11.62
C ASN A 112 -4.48 0.40 10.74
N ILE A 113 -3.60 0.17 9.74
CA ILE A 113 -3.13 1.16 8.78
C ILE A 113 -3.23 0.57 7.38
N SER A 114 -3.75 1.34 6.45
CA SER A 114 -3.75 1.00 5.03
C SER A 114 -2.92 2.03 4.27
N PHE A 115 -2.26 1.59 3.22
CA PHE A 115 -1.51 2.47 2.33
C PHE A 115 -1.81 2.18 0.88
N VAL A 116 -1.61 3.19 0.05
CA VAL A 116 -1.64 3.08 -1.41
C VAL A 116 -0.38 3.73 -1.95
N TYR A 117 0.26 3.06 -2.88
CA TYR A 117 1.43 3.59 -3.57
C TYR A 117 1.17 3.62 -5.07
N TYR A 118 1.38 4.77 -5.67
CA TYR A 118 1.22 4.97 -7.11
C TYR A 118 2.59 4.85 -7.78
N LEU A 119 2.84 3.70 -8.39
CA LEU A 119 4.08 3.43 -9.11
C LEU A 119 4.14 4.20 -10.44
N LYS A 120 3.02 4.25 -11.14
CA LYS A 120 2.85 4.99 -12.38
C LYS A 120 1.46 5.60 -12.44
N THR A 121 1.39 6.86 -12.75
CA THR A 121 0.17 7.59 -13.10
C THR A 121 0.35 8.21 -14.48
N ASP A 122 -0.67 8.20 -15.27
CA ASP A 122 -0.67 8.85 -16.57
C ASP A 122 -1.04 10.33 -16.45
#